data_0bdf329accb468fe84d0b3ddec08314d
#
_entry.id   0bdf329accb468fe84d0b3ddec08314d
#
_cell.length_a   1.000
_cell.length_b   1.000
_cell.length_c   1.000
_cell.angle_alpha   90.00
_cell.angle_beta   90.00
_cell.angle_gamma   90.00
#
_symmetry.space_group_name_H-M   'P 1'
#
loop_
_entity.id
_entity.type
_entity.pdbx_description
1 polymer ?
#
loop_
_entity_poly.entity_id
_entity_poly.type
_entity_poly.pdbx_seq_one_letter_code
_entity_poly.pdbx_strand_id
1 'polypeptide(L)'
;MSCINKFCNYINIIIEDNNKNIIINNITIDNIDIKKINFNIACFICKYKPHLSISNYIKEIFKSGIIEKHNQDGIILYTINLLKYLTIKGIYLNSYNCHRLIMTLLMLSSKIHEEYYYSNLCWANVSGTNTKDINTMEIALLQLLDYNLHIIITYEKALSIFKSIY
;
A
#
# COMPACT_ATOMS: atom_id res chain seq x y z
N MET A 1 -3.63 19.14 -10.81
CA MET A 1 -2.85 18.31 -9.84
C MET A 1 -2.69 16.92 -10.44
N SER A 2 -1.49 16.32 -10.48
CA SER A 2 -1.29 14.98 -11.06
C SER A 2 -1.98 13.90 -10.22
N CYS A 3 -2.35 12.77 -10.82
CA CYS A 3 -2.97 11.64 -10.14
C CYS A 3 -2.10 11.13 -8.99
N ILE A 4 -0.77 11.09 -9.18
CA ILE A 4 0.19 10.73 -8.14
C ILE A 4 0.10 11.65 -6.92
N ASN A 5 0.00 12.97 -7.12
CA ASN A 5 -0.13 13.92 -6.00
C ASN A 5 -1.45 13.73 -5.23
N LYS A 6 -2.53 13.46 -5.93
CA LYS A 6 -3.82 13.13 -5.33
C LYS A 6 -3.73 11.84 -4.51
N PHE A 7 -3.10 10.81 -5.04
CA PHE A 7 -2.86 9.56 -4.34
C PHE A 7 -2.01 9.75 -3.08
N CYS A 8 -0.91 10.53 -3.17
CA CYS A 8 -0.09 10.86 -2.01
C CYS A 8 -0.90 11.54 -0.89
N ASN A 9 -1.75 12.52 -1.25
CA ASN A 9 -2.60 13.20 -0.27
C ASN A 9 -3.61 12.26 0.37
N TYR A 10 -4.25 11.39 -0.41
CA TYR A 10 -5.17 10.37 0.10
C TYR A 10 -4.49 9.45 1.13
N ILE A 11 -3.30 8.95 0.82
CA ILE A 11 -2.54 8.09 1.73
C ILE A 11 -2.18 8.82 3.02
N ASN A 12 -1.74 10.09 2.95
CA ASN A 12 -1.43 10.88 4.14
C ASN A 12 -2.65 11.05 5.06
N ILE A 13 -3.82 11.38 4.50
CA ILE A 13 -5.06 11.56 5.26
C ILE A 13 -5.41 10.26 6.01
N ILE A 14 -5.37 9.11 5.33
CA ILE A 14 -5.64 7.81 5.96
C ILE A 14 -4.68 7.52 7.12
N ILE A 15 -3.38 7.78 6.93
CA ILE A 15 -2.38 7.54 7.98
C ILE A 15 -2.63 8.45 9.19
N GLU A 16 -2.93 9.73 8.96
CA GLU A 16 -3.20 10.69 10.04
C GLU A 16 -4.43 10.28 10.83
N ASP A 17 -5.52 9.90 10.16
CA ASP A 17 -6.76 9.48 10.82
C ASP A 17 -6.58 8.19 11.60
N ASN A 18 -5.89 7.21 11.05
CA ASN A 18 -5.62 5.95 11.72
C ASN A 18 -4.68 6.14 12.92
N ASN A 19 -3.65 6.99 12.79
CA ASN A 19 -2.75 7.28 13.92
C ASN A 19 -3.47 8.00 15.07
N LYS A 20 -4.41 8.90 14.79
CA LYS A 20 -5.26 9.53 15.83
C LYS A 20 -6.11 8.48 16.57
N ASN A 21 -6.70 7.55 15.84
CA ASN A 21 -7.51 6.47 16.43
C ASN A 21 -6.67 5.53 17.31
N ILE A 22 -5.43 5.26 16.97
CA ILE A 22 -4.50 4.47 17.77
C ILE A 22 -4.18 5.19 19.09
N ILE A 23 -3.98 6.50 19.08
CA ILE A 23 -3.70 7.32 20.26
C ILE A 23 -4.93 7.39 21.19
N ILE A 24 -6.14 7.57 20.64
CA ILE A 24 -7.38 7.68 21.41
C ILE A 24 -7.68 6.39 22.17
N ASN A 25 -7.36 5.23 21.60
CA ASN A 25 -7.61 3.93 22.21
C ASN A 25 -6.51 3.48 23.19
N ASN A 26 -5.54 4.32 23.54
CA ASN A 26 -4.38 3.98 24.40
C ASN A 26 -3.62 2.72 23.95
N ILE A 27 -3.72 2.36 22.70
CA ILE A 27 -2.97 1.25 22.12
C ILE A 27 -1.60 1.83 21.71
N THR A 28 -0.68 1.88 22.65
CA THR A 28 0.74 2.04 22.30
C THR A 28 1.18 0.78 21.58
N ILE A 29 2.01 0.95 20.55
CA ILE A 29 2.55 -0.17 19.74
C ILE A 29 3.26 -1.20 20.64
N ASP A 30 3.77 -0.77 21.80
CA ASP A 30 4.37 -1.63 22.83
C ASP A 30 3.38 -2.57 23.51
N ASN A 31 2.06 -2.27 23.47
CA ASN A 31 0.99 -3.06 24.08
C ASN A 31 0.15 -3.85 23.05
N ILE A 32 0.45 -3.74 21.76
CA ILE A 32 -0.15 -4.62 20.76
C ILE A 32 0.43 -6.00 21.05
N ASP A 33 -0.41 -6.89 21.52
CA ASP A 33 -0.04 -8.30 21.70
C ASP A 33 0.32 -8.88 20.33
N ILE A 34 1.63 -8.80 20.01
CA ILE A 34 2.21 -9.22 18.72
C ILE A 34 1.85 -10.70 18.42
N LYS A 35 1.51 -11.47 19.45
CA LYS A 35 1.03 -12.86 19.32
C LYS A 35 -0.36 -12.96 18.66
N LYS A 36 -1.16 -11.88 18.66
CA LYS A 36 -2.46 -11.82 17.96
C LYS A 36 -2.36 -11.22 16.55
N ILE A 37 -1.22 -10.60 16.20
CA ILE A 37 -1.01 -10.11 14.84
C ILE A 37 -0.80 -11.34 13.98
N ASN A 38 -1.70 -11.55 13.03
CA ASN A 38 -1.55 -12.57 12.01
C ASN A 38 -0.13 -12.43 11.40
N PHE A 39 0.64 -13.52 11.30
CA PHE A 39 2.00 -13.53 10.76
C PHE A 39 2.10 -12.78 9.43
N ASN A 40 1.03 -12.81 8.63
CA ASN A 40 0.95 -12.11 7.35
C ASN A 40 0.98 -10.58 7.47
N ILE A 41 0.68 -10.00 8.62
CA ILE A 41 0.74 -8.54 8.84
C ILE A 41 2.11 -8.12 9.34
N ALA A 42 2.80 -8.98 10.08
CA ALA A 42 4.08 -8.68 10.70
C ALA A 42 5.16 -8.29 9.69
N CYS A 43 5.16 -8.89 8.48
CA CYS A 43 6.14 -8.59 7.44
C CYS A 43 6.05 -7.16 6.88
N PHE A 44 4.90 -6.48 7.07
CA PHE A 44 4.71 -5.08 6.64
C PHE A 44 5.16 -4.07 7.70
N ILE A 45 5.41 -4.50 8.93
CA ILE A 45 5.78 -3.59 10.03
C ILE A 45 7.28 -3.27 9.94
N CYS A 46 7.60 -1.97 9.85
CA CYS A 46 8.97 -1.49 9.97
C CYS A 46 9.36 -1.42 11.45
N LYS A 47 10.55 -1.92 11.81
CA LYS A 47 11.09 -1.83 13.16
C LYS A 47 11.25 -0.38 13.62
N TYR A 48 11.56 0.52 12.70
CA TYR A 48 11.70 1.95 12.93
C TYR A 48 10.86 2.71 11.92
N LYS A 49 10.38 3.91 12.30
CA LYS A 49 9.68 4.79 11.37
C LYS A 49 10.61 5.18 10.22
N PRO A 50 10.23 4.98 8.97
CA PRO A 50 11.06 5.35 7.83
C PRO A 50 11.36 6.86 7.81
N HIS A 51 12.58 7.23 7.43
CA HIS A 51 13.00 8.64 7.36
C HIS A 51 12.35 9.39 6.20
N LEU A 52 12.12 8.71 5.08
CA LEU A 52 11.47 9.30 3.91
C LEU A 52 9.96 9.40 4.15
N SER A 53 9.36 10.56 3.87
CA SER A 53 7.90 10.68 3.92
C SER A 53 7.26 9.74 2.91
N ILE A 54 6.08 9.21 3.22
CA ILE A 54 5.37 8.31 2.31
C ILE A 54 5.10 8.96 0.94
N SER A 55 4.82 10.25 0.90
CA SER A 55 4.59 10.98 -0.35
C SER A 55 5.84 11.02 -1.23
N ASN A 56 7.01 11.27 -0.64
CA ASN A 56 8.26 11.26 -1.39
C ASN A 56 8.61 9.84 -1.84
N TYR A 57 8.39 8.86 -1.00
CA TYR A 57 8.60 7.46 -1.33
C TYR A 57 7.75 7.00 -2.53
N ILE A 58 6.46 7.30 -2.53
CA ILE A 58 5.57 7.02 -3.65
C ILE A 58 6.06 7.72 -4.93
N LYS A 59 6.41 9.00 -4.84
CA LYS A 59 6.92 9.76 -5.99
C LYS A 59 8.20 9.15 -6.58
N GLU A 60 9.13 8.69 -5.75
CA GLU A 60 10.34 8.03 -6.24
C GLU A 60 10.03 6.69 -6.93
N ILE A 61 9.07 5.89 -6.42
CA ILE A 61 8.61 4.68 -7.13
C ILE A 61 8.09 5.03 -8.52
N PHE A 62 7.21 6.02 -8.65
CA PHE A 62 6.66 6.41 -9.97
C PHE A 62 7.73 7.04 -10.89
N LYS A 63 8.68 7.78 -10.33
CA LYS A 63 9.77 8.40 -11.07
C LYS A 63 10.79 7.39 -11.59
N SER A 64 10.96 6.26 -10.92
CA SER A 64 11.89 5.19 -11.34
C SER A 64 11.52 4.56 -12.68
N GLY A 65 10.27 4.72 -13.14
CA GLY A 65 9.77 4.13 -14.36
C GLY A 65 9.38 2.65 -14.24
N ILE A 66 9.37 2.10 -13.01
CA ILE A 66 8.93 0.71 -12.76
C ILE A 66 7.43 0.52 -13.01
N ILE A 67 6.68 1.61 -13.08
CA ILE A 67 5.28 1.66 -13.49
C ILE A 67 5.20 2.52 -14.75
N GLU A 68 4.69 1.97 -15.83
CA GLU A 68 4.55 2.66 -17.11
C GLU A 68 3.59 3.84 -17.02
N LYS A 69 3.96 4.98 -17.63
CA LYS A 69 3.22 6.24 -17.49
C LYS A 69 1.74 6.14 -17.87
N HIS A 70 1.42 5.37 -18.90
CA HIS A 70 0.05 5.22 -19.38
C HIS A 70 -0.82 4.33 -18.47
N ASN A 71 -0.21 3.50 -17.63
CA ASN A 71 -0.89 2.62 -16.68
C ASN A 71 -1.03 3.22 -15.28
N GLN A 72 -0.37 4.33 -14.97
CA GLN A 72 -0.28 4.89 -13.61
C GLN A 72 -1.65 5.12 -12.96
N ASP A 73 -2.59 5.70 -13.68
CA ASP A 73 -3.91 6.02 -13.14
C ASP A 73 -4.71 4.74 -12.82
N GLY A 74 -4.67 3.74 -13.69
CA GLY A 74 -5.30 2.45 -13.46
C GLY A 74 -4.69 1.70 -12.27
N ILE A 75 -3.37 1.68 -12.16
CA ILE A 75 -2.64 1.04 -11.06
C ILE A 75 -2.94 1.74 -9.73
N ILE A 76 -2.99 3.08 -9.70
CA ILE A 76 -3.37 3.84 -8.50
C ILE A 76 -4.80 3.50 -8.07
N LEU A 77 -5.76 3.51 -8.99
CA LEU A 77 -7.16 3.19 -8.69
C LEU A 77 -7.30 1.76 -8.16
N TYR A 78 -6.62 0.81 -8.76
CA TYR A 78 -6.64 -0.58 -8.29
C TYR A 78 -5.97 -0.73 -6.92
N THR A 79 -4.85 -0.06 -6.68
CA THR A 79 -4.18 -0.01 -5.37
C THR A 79 -5.12 0.52 -4.28
N ILE A 80 -5.89 1.58 -4.56
CA ILE A 80 -6.88 2.12 -3.62
C ILE A 80 -7.96 1.09 -3.32
N ASN A 81 -8.41 0.33 -4.31
CA ASN A 81 -9.42 -0.71 -4.13
C ASN A 81 -8.91 -1.85 -3.23
N LEU A 82 -7.70 -2.32 -3.47
CA LEU A 82 -7.07 -3.33 -2.61
C LEU A 82 -6.91 -2.82 -1.18
N LEU A 83 -6.47 -1.57 -1.00
CA LEU A 83 -6.31 -0.96 0.32
C LEU A 83 -7.65 -0.88 1.07
N LYS A 84 -8.74 -0.51 0.39
CA LYS A 84 -10.08 -0.51 1.00
C LYS A 84 -10.55 -1.89 1.40
N TYR A 85 -10.30 -2.89 0.58
CA TYR A 85 -10.63 -4.27 0.94
C TYR A 85 -9.87 -4.70 2.19
N LEU A 86 -8.58 -4.38 2.30
CA LEU A 86 -7.79 -4.63 3.51
C LEU A 86 -8.35 -3.90 4.73
N THR A 87 -8.80 -2.65 4.55
CA THR A 87 -9.42 -1.86 5.63
C THR A 87 -10.72 -2.51 6.13
N ILE A 88 -11.55 -3.05 5.24
CA ILE A 88 -12.75 -3.81 5.62
C ILE A 88 -12.38 -5.07 6.43
N LYS A 89 -11.24 -5.68 6.14
CA LYS A 89 -10.69 -6.81 6.91
C LYS A 89 -10.00 -6.41 8.22
N GLY A 90 -10.03 -5.13 8.59
CA GLY A 90 -9.41 -4.61 9.81
C GLY A 90 -7.90 -4.35 9.70
N ILE A 91 -7.36 -4.32 8.49
CA ILE A 91 -5.95 -4.01 8.24
C ILE A 91 -5.81 -2.54 7.88
N TYR A 92 -5.27 -1.76 8.80
CA TYR A 92 -5.19 -0.31 8.69
C TYR A 92 -3.78 0.15 8.35
N LEU A 93 -3.70 1.14 7.46
CA LEU A 93 -2.46 1.81 7.13
C LEU A 93 -2.05 2.76 8.27
N ASN A 94 -0.79 2.69 8.70
CA ASN A 94 -0.23 3.55 9.74
C ASN A 94 1.23 3.90 9.43
N SER A 95 1.86 4.75 10.27
CA SER A 95 3.23 5.23 10.02
C SER A 95 4.30 4.14 10.01
N TYR A 96 4.05 2.97 10.58
CA TYR A 96 5.03 1.87 10.64
C TYR A 96 4.89 0.86 9.50
N ASN A 97 3.72 0.76 8.87
CA ASN A 97 3.48 -0.21 7.80
C ASN A 97 3.28 0.42 6.41
N CYS A 98 3.05 1.74 6.33
CA CYS A 98 2.62 2.39 5.10
C CYS A 98 3.59 2.22 3.94
N HIS A 99 4.90 2.30 4.15
CA HIS A 99 5.88 2.17 3.07
C HIS A 99 5.87 0.77 2.46
N ARG A 100 5.97 -0.26 3.31
CA ARG A 100 5.99 -1.64 2.87
C ARG A 100 4.66 -2.07 2.25
N LEU A 101 3.54 -1.72 2.90
CA LEU A 101 2.22 -2.11 2.42
C LEU A 101 1.85 -1.41 1.10
N ILE A 102 2.05 -0.09 1.00
CA ILE A 102 1.76 0.65 -0.25
C ILE A 102 2.66 0.17 -1.40
N MET A 103 3.94 -0.03 -1.15
CA MET A 103 4.85 -0.56 -2.17
C MET A 103 4.39 -1.93 -2.67
N THR A 104 4.02 -2.85 -1.78
CA THR A 104 3.57 -4.20 -2.17
C THR A 104 2.23 -4.15 -2.91
N LEU A 105 1.32 -3.25 -2.51
CA LEU A 105 0.06 -3.02 -3.21
C LEU A 105 0.29 -2.46 -4.62
N LEU A 106 1.19 -1.47 -4.79
CA LEU A 106 1.56 -0.94 -6.11
C LEU A 106 2.20 -2.02 -6.99
N MET A 107 3.11 -2.81 -6.43
CA MET A 107 3.76 -3.93 -7.13
C MET A 107 2.73 -4.96 -7.61
N LEU A 108 1.82 -5.38 -6.74
CA LEU A 108 0.79 -6.35 -7.12
C LEU A 108 -0.17 -5.77 -8.17
N SER A 109 -0.55 -4.50 -8.02
CA SER A 109 -1.39 -3.80 -8.99
C SER A 109 -0.71 -3.71 -10.37
N SER A 110 0.59 -3.41 -10.41
CA SER A 110 1.39 -3.39 -11.65
C SER A 110 1.40 -4.78 -12.31
N LYS A 111 1.69 -5.83 -11.56
CA LYS A 111 1.71 -7.22 -12.09
C LYS A 111 0.37 -7.68 -12.68
N ILE A 112 -0.74 -7.09 -12.22
CA ILE A 112 -2.08 -7.43 -12.72
C ILE A 112 -2.44 -6.63 -13.97
N HIS A 113 -1.97 -5.38 -14.09
CA HIS A 113 -2.41 -4.44 -15.13
C HIS A 113 -1.43 -4.30 -16.28
N GLU A 114 -0.14 -4.58 -16.06
CA GLU A 114 0.90 -4.42 -17.07
C GLU A 114 1.15 -5.73 -17.81
N GLU A 115 1.20 -5.68 -19.12
CA GLU A 115 1.56 -6.83 -19.96
C GLU A 115 3.00 -7.28 -19.68
N TYR A 116 3.90 -6.31 -19.49
CA TYR A 116 5.30 -6.53 -19.15
C TYR A 116 5.62 -5.94 -17.78
N TYR A 117 5.44 -6.74 -16.74
CA TYR A 117 5.71 -6.31 -15.37
C TYR A 117 7.15 -6.61 -14.94
N TYR A 118 7.65 -5.80 -14.04
CA TYR A 118 8.99 -5.98 -13.48
C TYR A 118 9.05 -7.07 -12.40
N SER A 119 10.20 -7.76 -12.33
CA SER A 119 10.45 -8.81 -11.33
C SER A 119 10.54 -8.24 -9.91
N ASN A 120 10.40 -9.11 -8.90
CA ASN A 120 10.56 -8.75 -7.49
C ASN A 120 11.95 -8.18 -7.19
N LEU A 121 12.98 -8.59 -7.93
CA LEU A 121 14.33 -8.02 -7.81
C LEU A 121 14.35 -6.54 -8.21
N CYS A 122 13.67 -6.17 -9.29
CA CYS A 122 13.57 -4.77 -9.72
C CYS A 122 12.83 -3.93 -8.66
N TRP A 123 11.73 -4.43 -8.14
CA TRP A 123 10.99 -3.78 -7.06
C TRP A 123 11.81 -3.65 -5.77
N ALA A 124 12.60 -4.66 -5.42
CA ALA A 124 13.51 -4.60 -4.28
C ALA A 124 14.52 -3.45 -4.43
N ASN A 125 15.13 -3.31 -5.60
CA ASN A 125 16.09 -2.24 -5.89
C ASN A 125 15.46 -0.85 -5.80
N VAL A 126 14.27 -0.66 -6.37
CA VAL A 126 13.58 0.64 -6.37
C VAL A 126 13.09 1.01 -4.97
N SER A 127 12.61 0.04 -4.20
CA SER A 127 12.05 0.26 -2.86
C SER A 127 13.09 0.34 -1.74
N GLY A 128 14.35 0.03 -2.03
CA GLY A 128 15.40 -0.04 -1.01
C GLY A 128 15.23 -1.23 -0.04
N THR A 129 14.58 -2.30 -0.49
CA THR A 129 14.31 -3.52 0.28
C THR A 129 15.06 -4.70 -0.36
N ASN A 130 15.20 -5.82 0.34
CA ASN A 130 15.75 -7.02 -0.26
C ASN A 130 14.67 -7.90 -0.91
N THR A 131 15.07 -8.72 -1.88
CA THR A 131 14.15 -9.56 -2.66
C THR A 131 13.42 -10.60 -1.78
N LYS A 132 14.06 -11.09 -0.72
CA LYS A 132 13.45 -12.06 0.21
C LYS A 132 12.26 -11.43 0.93
N ASP A 133 12.41 -10.18 1.42
CA ASP A 133 11.33 -9.45 2.08
C ASP A 133 10.19 -9.17 1.09
N ILE A 134 10.51 -8.76 -0.16
CA ILE A 134 9.51 -8.53 -1.21
C ILE A 134 8.69 -9.80 -1.46
N ASN A 135 9.36 -10.95 -1.64
CA ASN A 135 8.67 -12.23 -1.86
C ASN A 135 7.76 -12.58 -0.68
N THR A 136 8.24 -12.38 0.54
CA THR A 136 7.45 -12.64 1.75
C THR A 136 6.21 -11.72 1.82
N MET A 137 6.39 -10.42 1.54
CA MET A 137 5.30 -9.45 1.55
C MET A 137 4.28 -9.71 0.44
N GLU A 138 4.72 -10.12 -0.74
CA GLU A 138 3.82 -10.47 -1.84
C GLU A 138 2.92 -11.66 -1.47
N ILE A 139 3.50 -12.75 -0.96
CA ILE A 139 2.74 -13.93 -0.52
C ILE A 139 1.78 -13.56 0.61
N ALA A 140 2.24 -12.80 1.59
CA ALA A 140 1.43 -12.34 2.70
C ALA A 140 0.25 -11.48 2.22
N LEU A 141 0.48 -10.57 1.28
CA LEU A 141 -0.59 -9.74 0.70
C LEU A 141 -1.62 -10.59 -0.05
N LEU A 142 -1.18 -11.53 -0.88
CA LEU A 142 -2.09 -12.45 -1.60
C LEU A 142 -2.96 -13.25 -0.62
N GLN A 143 -2.39 -13.73 0.48
CA GLN A 143 -3.14 -14.44 1.53
C GLN A 143 -4.15 -13.53 2.23
N LEU A 144 -3.78 -12.28 2.54
CA LEU A 144 -4.68 -11.28 3.13
C LEU A 144 -5.84 -10.92 2.21
N LEU A 145 -5.62 -10.98 0.91
CA LEU A 145 -6.63 -10.78 -0.13
C LEU A 145 -7.44 -12.05 -0.44
N ASP A 146 -7.18 -13.18 0.26
CA ASP A 146 -7.75 -14.51 -0.03
C ASP A 146 -7.53 -14.95 -1.49
N TYR A 147 -6.43 -14.51 -2.10
CA TYR A 147 -6.14 -14.69 -3.53
C TYR A 147 -7.24 -14.15 -4.45
N ASN A 148 -8.16 -13.35 -3.93
CA ASN A 148 -9.23 -12.73 -4.70
C ASN A 148 -8.76 -11.39 -5.27
N LEU A 149 -8.23 -11.43 -6.49
CA LEU A 149 -7.73 -10.26 -7.20
C LEU A 149 -8.80 -9.61 -8.09
N HIS A 150 -9.97 -10.24 -8.25
CA HIS A 150 -11.12 -9.68 -8.97
C HIS A 150 -11.99 -8.79 -8.07
N ILE A 151 -11.38 -8.04 -7.16
CA ILE A 151 -12.08 -7.08 -6.32
C ILE A 151 -12.49 -5.89 -7.20
N ILE A 152 -13.58 -6.09 -7.94
CA ILE A 152 -14.18 -5.08 -8.79
C ILE A 152 -15.01 -4.15 -7.89
N ILE A 153 -14.35 -3.12 -7.37
CA ILE A 153 -15.11 -1.90 -7.18
C ILE A 153 -15.20 -1.30 -8.59
N THR A 154 -16.41 -1.18 -9.14
CA THR A 154 -16.61 -0.63 -10.48
C THR A 154 -15.80 0.67 -10.60
N TYR A 155 -15.18 0.89 -11.77
CA TYR A 155 -14.41 2.10 -12.09
C TYR A 155 -15.14 3.39 -11.64
N GLU A 156 -16.47 3.44 -11.78
CA GLU A 156 -17.32 4.52 -11.33
C GLU A 156 -17.28 4.74 -9.80
N LYS A 157 -17.24 3.68 -9.02
CA LYS A 157 -17.18 3.73 -7.55
C LYS A 157 -15.77 4.13 -7.07
N ALA A 158 -14.72 3.67 -7.75
CA ALA A 158 -13.36 4.12 -7.51
C ALA A 158 -13.19 5.60 -7.91
N LEU A 159 -13.77 6.02 -9.03
CA LEU A 159 -13.75 7.40 -9.50
C LEU A 159 -14.58 8.33 -8.59
N SER A 160 -15.72 7.87 -8.06
CA SER A 160 -16.54 8.65 -7.12
C SER A 160 -15.78 8.89 -5.81
N ILE A 161 -15.03 7.91 -5.34
CA ILE A 161 -14.17 8.03 -4.16
C ILE A 161 -13.03 9.02 -4.43
N PHE A 162 -12.43 8.95 -5.62
CA PHE A 162 -11.41 9.90 -6.05
C PHE A 162 -11.96 11.34 -6.18
N LYS A 163 -13.23 11.48 -6.55
CA LYS A 163 -13.93 12.77 -6.63
C LYS A 163 -14.44 13.27 -5.27
N SER A 164 -14.79 12.39 -4.33
CA SER A 164 -15.27 12.78 -3.00
C SER A 164 -14.18 13.27 -2.03
N ILE A 165 -12.91 13.13 -2.41
CA ILE A 165 -11.74 13.64 -1.68
C ILE A 165 -11.44 15.10 -2.11
N TYR A 166 -12.26 15.69 -2.96
CA TYR A 166 -12.19 17.04 -3.51
C TYR A 166 -13.59 17.68 -3.53
#